data_4d8ed6c449394b0a7df5419f450aa4d2
#
_entry.id   4d8ed6c449394b0a7df5419f450aa4d2
#
_cell.length_a   1.000
_cell.length_b   1.000
_cell.length_c   1.000
_cell.angle_alpha   90.00
_cell.angle_beta   90.00
_cell.angle_gamma   90.00
#
_symmetry.space_group_name_H-M   'P 1'
#
loop_
_entity.id
_entity.type
_entity.pdbx_description
1 polymer ?
#
loop_
_entity_poly.entity_id
_entity_poly.type
_entity_poly.pdbx_seq_one_letter_code
_entity_poly.pdbx_strand_id
1 'polypeptide(L)'
;MPDDKIGEVWEVAKPYAHGKIIAHCSGIHSSNIFSDIDRTGSMAYSIHPLCAVSDRETSWQALGDVLFTIEGDERNISNIQNMFAQMGNRTCFISAENKIKYHAAASLASNHMTAVFFMAQKLFLQCGFSMQQANEELYRLAKGNLENIHAQGCAGSLTGPVERGDKNTVQKHMDALDADMKNAYLENAKQLLEIAEQKNPDRDYAAMREIFMPTEIGE
;
A
#
# COMPACT_ATOMS: atom_id res chain seq x y z
N MET A 1 -12.36 -17.30 1.45
CA MET A 1 -13.21 -17.18 0.25
C MET A 1 -12.62 -16.07 -0.62
N PRO A 2 -12.50 -16.25 -1.94
CA PRO A 2 -12.09 -15.18 -2.85
C PRO A 2 -13.10 -14.03 -2.89
N ASP A 3 -12.64 -12.81 -3.13
CA ASP A 3 -13.47 -11.61 -3.10
C ASP A 3 -14.59 -11.61 -4.13
N ASP A 4 -14.34 -12.18 -5.32
CA ASP A 4 -15.33 -12.34 -6.40
C ASP A 4 -16.50 -13.27 -6.04
N LYS A 5 -16.40 -14.04 -4.97
CA LYS A 5 -17.44 -14.97 -4.49
C LYS A 5 -18.32 -14.39 -3.38
N ILE A 6 -18.00 -13.22 -2.84
CA ILE A 6 -18.75 -12.64 -1.72
C ILE A 6 -20.22 -12.43 -2.09
N GLY A 7 -20.50 -11.86 -3.28
CA GLY A 7 -21.87 -11.64 -3.74
C GLY A 7 -22.67 -12.94 -3.95
N GLU A 8 -22.03 -13.96 -4.54
CA GLU A 8 -22.69 -15.28 -4.75
C GLU A 8 -23.06 -15.95 -3.41
N VAL A 9 -22.14 -15.90 -2.45
CA VAL A 9 -22.38 -16.45 -1.09
C VAL A 9 -23.46 -15.67 -0.37
N TRP A 10 -23.49 -14.34 -0.56
CA TRP A 10 -24.54 -13.50 0.01
C TRP A 10 -25.93 -13.91 -0.50
N GLU A 11 -26.13 -14.14 -1.78
CA GLU A 11 -27.44 -14.55 -2.32
C GLU A 11 -27.96 -15.87 -1.69
N VAL A 12 -27.07 -16.79 -1.33
CA VAL A 12 -27.41 -18.03 -0.63
C VAL A 12 -27.71 -17.78 0.86
N ALA A 13 -26.96 -16.90 1.50
CA ALA A 13 -27.08 -16.60 2.93
C ALA A 13 -28.24 -15.64 3.26
N LYS A 14 -28.63 -14.78 2.32
CA LYS A 14 -29.61 -13.71 2.44
C LYS A 14 -30.94 -14.14 3.06
N PRO A 15 -31.56 -15.29 2.70
CA PRO A 15 -32.81 -15.75 3.33
C PRO A 15 -32.70 -16.02 4.83
N TYR A 16 -31.49 -16.21 5.35
CA TYR A 16 -31.20 -16.54 6.76
C TYR A 16 -30.65 -15.35 7.56
N ALA A 17 -30.46 -14.20 6.92
CA ALA A 17 -29.75 -13.04 7.45
C ALA A 17 -30.68 -11.97 8.04
N HIS A 18 -31.77 -12.37 8.74
CA HIS A 18 -32.70 -11.39 9.31
C HIS A 18 -32.19 -10.77 10.60
N GLY A 19 -32.12 -9.42 10.65
CA GLY A 19 -31.74 -8.64 11.83
C GLY A 19 -30.30 -8.90 12.31
N LYS A 20 -29.38 -9.24 11.40
CA LYS A 20 -28.01 -9.63 11.69
C LYS A 20 -27.01 -8.53 11.33
N ILE A 21 -25.83 -8.60 11.91
CA ILE A 21 -24.64 -7.93 11.39
C ILE A 21 -23.99 -8.85 10.37
N ILE A 22 -23.89 -8.40 9.13
CA ILE A 22 -23.30 -9.13 8.02
C ILE A 22 -22.02 -8.40 7.62
N ALA A 23 -20.91 -9.12 7.58
CA ALA A 23 -19.61 -8.51 7.24
C ALA A 23 -18.80 -9.40 6.31
N HIS A 24 -17.94 -8.77 5.52
CA HIS A 24 -16.87 -9.43 4.79
C HIS A 24 -15.53 -8.73 5.09
N CYS A 25 -14.42 -9.40 4.76
CA CYS A 25 -13.07 -8.89 5.02
C CYS A 25 -12.33 -8.41 3.75
N SER A 26 -13.03 -8.16 2.65
CA SER A 26 -12.41 -7.64 1.43
C SER A 26 -11.87 -6.22 1.64
N GLY A 27 -10.65 -5.98 1.18
CA GLY A 27 -10.05 -4.64 1.17
C GLY A 27 -10.64 -3.72 0.10
N ILE A 28 -11.15 -4.28 -1.01
CA ILE A 28 -11.61 -3.54 -2.18
C ILE A 28 -13.14 -3.36 -2.23
N HIS A 29 -13.91 -4.40 -1.89
CA HIS A 29 -15.38 -4.32 -1.92
C HIS A 29 -15.92 -3.52 -0.73
N SER A 30 -16.92 -2.69 -1.01
CA SER A 30 -17.74 -2.06 0.04
C SER A 30 -18.86 -3.00 0.48
N SER A 31 -19.52 -2.64 1.59
CA SER A 31 -20.72 -3.32 2.11
C SER A 31 -21.88 -3.34 1.11
N ASN A 32 -21.88 -2.50 0.08
CA ASN A 32 -22.87 -2.47 -1.00
C ASN A 32 -22.93 -3.77 -1.82
N ILE A 33 -21.92 -4.65 -1.70
CA ILE A 33 -21.94 -5.97 -2.33
C ILE A 33 -23.10 -6.85 -1.80
N PHE A 34 -23.63 -6.53 -0.61
CA PHE A 34 -24.75 -7.22 -0.01
C PHE A 34 -26.09 -6.65 -0.52
N SER A 35 -26.47 -7.04 -1.74
CA SER A 35 -27.69 -6.61 -2.41
C SER A 35 -28.95 -6.77 -1.54
N ASP A 36 -29.89 -5.81 -1.58
CA ASP A 36 -31.16 -5.83 -0.83
C ASP A 36 -31.03 -6.08 0.69
N ILE A 37 -29.88 -5.76 1.30
CA ILE A 37 -29.63 -6.00 2.74
C ILE A 37 -30.73 -5.36 3.61
N ASP A 38 -31.21 -4.18 3.22
CA ASP A 38 -32.24 -3.43 3.95
C ASP A 38 -33.54 -4.23 4.09
N ARG A 39 -33.90 -5.08 3.12
CA ARG A 39 -35.09 -5.93 3.19
C ARG A 39 -34.99 -7.03 4.24
N THR A 40 -33.80 -7.34 4.69
CA THR A 40 -33.55 -8.33 5.75
C THR A 40 -33.58 -7.69 7.14
N GLY A 41 -33.59 -6.36 7.23
CA GLY A 41 -33.40 -5.62 8.50
C GLY A 41 -32.02 -5.79 9.10
N SER A 42 -31.05 -6.30 8.33
CA SER A 42 -29.65 -6.49 8.75
C SER A 42 -28.81 -5.26 8.45
N MET A 43 -27.60 -5.22 9.00
CA MET A 43 -26.62 -4.17 8.81
C MET A 43 -25.39 -4.75 8.11
N ALA A 44 -24.94 -4.08 7.05
CA ALA A 44 -23.85 -4.52 6.21
C ALA A 44 -22.52 -3.80 6.54
N TYR A 45 -21.43 -4.55 6.55
CA TYR A 45 -20.08 -4.01 6.80
C TYR A 45 -19.03 -4.65 5.90
N SER A 46 -18.01 -3.86 5.60
CA SER A 46 -16.69 -4.35 5.21
C SER A 46 -15.73 -4.06 6.36
N ILE A 47 -15.12 -5.11 6.91
CA ILE A 47 -14.18 -5.02 8.06
C ILE A 47 -12.87 -5.66 7.62
N HIS A 48 -11.92 -4.84 7.17
CA HIS A 48 -10.67 -5.32 6.56
C HIS A 48 -9.47 -5.12 7.51
N PRO A 49 -8.75 -6.19 7.87
CA PRO A 49 -7.48 -6.09 8.59
C PRO A 49 -6.40 -5.49 7.69
N LEU A 50 -5.76 -4.40 8.12
CA LEU A 50 -4.67 -3.78 7.38
C LEU A 50 -3.36 -4.53 7.66
N CYS A 51 -3.24 -5.72 7.10
CA CYS A 51 -2.04 -6.54 7.18
C CYS A 51 -1.87 -7.42 5.94
N ALA A 52 -0.62 -7.79 5.65
CA ALA A 52 -0.31 -8.79 4.63
C ALA A 52 -0.52 -10.19 5.22
N VAL A 53 -1.51 -10.92 4.71
CA VAL A 53 -1.79 -12.30 5.10
C VAL A 53 -1.00 -13.23 4.20
N SER A 54 0.12 -13.77 4.70
CA SER A 54 1.02 -14.65 3.95
C SER A 54 0.75 -16.14 4.19
N ASP A 55 0.14 -16.48 5.33
CA ASP A 55 -0.17 -17.85 5.72
C ASP A 55 -1.61 -17.95 6.22
N ARG A 56 -2.36 -18.92 5.72
CA ARG A 56 -3.77 -19.14 6.08
C ARG A 56 -3.95 -19.72 7.49
N GLU A 57 -2.97 -20.44 8.00
CA GLU A 57 -3.11 -21.17 9.26
C GLU A 57 -2.67 -20.34 10.47
N THR A 58 -1.62 -19.52 10.31
CA THR A 58 -0.99 -18.80 11.44
C THR A 58 -1.22 -17.29 11.42
N SER A 59 -1.74 -16.73 10.32
CA SER A 59 -1.94 -15.27 10.17
C SER A 59 -2.87 -14.66 11.22
N TRP A 60 -3.75 -15.44 11.85
CA TRP A 60 -4.61 -14.95 12.93
C TRP A 60 -3.81 -14.46 14.15
N GLN A 61 -2.62 -14.99 14.38
CA GLN A 61 -1.71 -14.56 15.46
C GLN A 61 -1.18 -13.15 15.23
N ALA A 62 -1.06 -12.73 13.97
CA ALA A 62 -0.63 -11.39 13.60
C ALA A 62 -1.74 -10.34 13.73
N LEU A 63 -2.99 -10.73 13.95
CA LEU A 63 -4.14 -9.81 14.01
C LEU A 63 -4.23 -9.05 15.35
N GLY A 64 -3.46 -9.41 16.38
CA GLY A 64 -3.57 -8.83 17.72
C GLY A 64 -3.21 -7.34 17.83
N ASP A 65 -2.45 -6.76 16.89
CA ASP A 65 -2.08 -5.32 16.88
C ASP A 65 -2.34 -4.68 15.50
N VAL A 66 -3.30 -5.22 14.77
CA VAL A 66 -3.66 -4.74 13.44
C VAL A 66 -4.74 -3.67 13.52
N LEU A 67 -4.63 -2.65 12.69
CA LEU A 67 -5.70 -1.71 12.43
C LEU A 67 -6.76 -2.39 11.56
N PHE A 68 -8.02 -2.35 11.98
CA PHE A 68 -9.14 -2.77 11.14
C PHE A 68 -9.83 -1.52 10.55
N THR A 69 -9.96 -1.48 9.23
CA THR A 69 -10.83 -0.48 8.60
C THR A 69 -12.25 -0.99 8.54
N ILE A 70 -13.19 -0.14 8.94
CA ILE A 70 -14.62 -0.42 8.94
C ILE A 70 -15.29 0.49 7.92
N GLU A 71 -16.12 -0.09 7.07
CA GLU A 71 -17.02 0.63 6.16
C GLU A 71 -18.39 -0.03 6.24
N GLY A 72 -19.47 0.73 6.19
CA GLY A 72 -20.83 0.18 6.19
C GLY A 72 -21.82 1.01 6.98
N ASP A 73 -22.82 0.36 7.54
CA ASP A 73 -23.96 1.00 8.23
C ASP A 73 -23.53 1.81 9.46
N GLU A 74 -23.78 3.11 9.44
CA GLU A 74 -23.37 4.03 10.51
C GLU A 74 -24.11 3.80 11.83
N ARG A 75 -25.29 3.19 11.80
CA ARG A 75 -26.14 2.99 12.99
C ARG A 75 -25.49 2.17 14.10
N ASN A 76 -24.53 1.31 13.77
CA ASN A 76 -23.92 0.40 14.75
C ASN A 76 -22.38 0.43 14.75
N ILE A 77 -21.76 1.42 14.10
CA ILE A 77 -20.29 1.53 14.02
C ILE A 77 -19.65 1.57 15.40
N SER A 78 -20.17 2.37 16.31
CA SER A 78 -19.62 2.50 17.66
C SER A 78 -19.58 1.18 18.44
N ASN A 79 -20.58 0.33 18.26
CA ASN A 79 -20.60 -0.98 18.90
C ASN A 79 -19.54 -1.92 18.29
N ILE A 80 -19.36 -1.89 16.95
CA ILE A 80 -18.33 -2.67 16.28
C ILE A 80 -16.94 -2.18 16.73
N GLN A 81 -16.71 -0.87 16.77
CA GLN A 81 -15.45 -0.28 17.25
C GLN A 81 -15.14 -0.70 18.69
N ASN A 82 -16.14 -0.65 19.59
CA ASN A 82 -15.99 -1.08 20.96
C ASN A 82 -15.65 -2.57 21.07
N MET A 83 -16.24 -3.42 20.23
CA MET A 83 -15.92 -4.85 20.18
C MET A 83 -14.45 -5.08 19.80
N PHE A 84 -13.93 -4.39 18.79
CA PHE A 84 -12.53 -4.46 18.41
C PHE A 84 -11.59 -3.88 19.47
N ALA A 85 -11.98 -2.77 20.09
CA ALA A 85 -11.21 -2.18 21.20
C ALA A 85 -11.07 -3.13 22.40
N GLN A 86 -12.12 -3.89 22.72
CA GLN A 86 -12.05 -4.92 23.78
C GLN A 86 -11.09 -6.08 23.43
N MET A 87 -10.86 -6.33 22.13
CA MET A 87 -9.86 -7.30 21.65
C MET A 87 -8.45 -6.71 21.54
N GLY A 88 -8.28 -5.41 21.86
CA GLY A 88 -7.00 -4.71 21.76
C GLY A 88 -6.69 -4.14 20.38
N ASN A 89 -7.60 -4.25 19.40
CA ASN A 89 -7.40 -3.77 18.06
C ASN A 89 -7.85 -2.32 17.87
N ARG A 90 -7.10 -1.58 17.07
CA ARG A 90 -7.47 -0.23 16.61
C ARG A 90 -8.41 -0.34 15.42
N THR A 91 -9.29 0.65 15.27
CA THR A 91 -10.20 0.73 14.13
C THR A 91 -10.17 2.12 13.49
N CYS A 92 -10.46 2.17 12.19
CA CYS A 92 -10.67 3.41 11.44
C CYS A 92 -11.89 3.25 10.53
N PHE A 93 -12.82 4.22 10.58
CA PHE A 93 -13.93 4.24 9.64
C PHE A 93 -13.51 4.92 8.34
N ILE A 94 -13.90 4.31 7.19
CA ILE A 94 -13.71 4.86 5.86
C ILE A 94 -15.03 4.79 5.08
N SER A 95 -15.25 5.73 4.17
CA SER A 95 -16.44 5.68 3.30
C SER A 95 -16.29 4.67 2.16
N ALA A 96 -17.42 4.24 1.59
CA ALA A 96 -17.44 3.29 0.48
C ALA A 96 -16.64 3.78 -0.74
N GLU A 97 -16.71 5.09 -1.05
CA GLU A 97 -15.97 5.70 -2.16
C GLU A 97 -14.45 5.65 -1.95
N ASN A 98 -13.99 5.62 -0.71
CA ASN A 98 -12.57 5.60 -0.38
C ASN A 98 -11.96 4.20 -0.32
N LYS A 99 -12.76 3.13 -0.36
CA LYS A 99 -12.29 1.74 -0.28
C LYS A 99 -11.24 1.40 -1.33
N ILE A 100 -11.45 1.80 -2.58
CA ILE A 100 -10.52 1.50 -3.68
C ILE A 100 -9.19 2.24 -3.47
N LYS A 101 -9.22 3.52 -3.10
CA LYS A 101 -8.00 4.30 -2.82
C LYS A 101 -7.24 3.74 -1.61
N TYR A 102 -7.96 3.39 -0.56
CA TYR A 102 -7.40 2.75 0.63
C TYR A 102 -6.68 1.44 0.28
N HIS A 103 -7.33 0.56 -0.49
CA HIS A 103 -6.73 -0.71 -0.89
C HIS A 103 -5.53 -0.52 -1.82
N ALA A 104 -5.58 0.47 -2.73
CA ALA A 104 -4.43 0.84 -3.56
C ALA A 104 -3.25 1.31 -2.70
N ALA A 105 -3.48 2.13 -1.67
CA ALA A 105 -2.43 2.56 -0.74
C ALA A 105 -1.82 1.37 0.03
N ALA A 106 -2.63 0.44 0.51
CA ALA A 106 -2.15 -0.78 1.16
C ALA A 106 -1.32 -1.65 0.19
N SER A 107 -1.76 -1.78 -1.07
CA SER A 107 -1.03 -2.50 -2.12
C SER A 107 0.32 -1.85 -2.44
N LEU A 108 0.38 -0.51 -2.52
CA LEU A 108 1.64 0.21 -2.71
C LEU A 108 2.62 -0.06 -1.57
N ALA A 109 2.15 -0.03 -0.32
CA ALA A 109 2.99 -0.24 0.85
C ALA A 109 3.40 -1.71 1.07
N SER A 110 2.80 -2.67 0.39
CA SER A 110 3.09 -4.11 0.53
C SER A 110 3.53 -4.75 -0.78
N ASN A 111 2.61 -4.98 -1.71
CA ASN A 111 2.88 -5.72 -2.94
C ASN A 111 3.86 -4.99 -3.87
N HIS A 112 3.69 -3.66 -4.06
CA HIS A 112 4.59 -2.88 -4.90
C HIS A 112 5.98 -2.75 -4.27
N MET A 113 6.09 -2.68 -2.94
CA MET A 113 7.39 -2.76 -2.25
C MET A 113 8.11 -4.07 -2.59
N THR A 114 7.39 -5.21 -2.63
CA THR A 114 7.98 -6.49 -3.05
C THR A 114 8.52 -6.43 -4.49
N ALA A 115 7.83 -5.73 -5.40
CA ALA A 115 8.31 -5.56 -6.78
C ALA A 115 9.60 -4.70 -6.83
N VAL A 116 9.67 -3.63 -6.05
CA VAL A 116 10.90 -2.80 -5.94
C VAL A 116 12.06 -3.61 -5.39
N PHE A 117 11.83 -4.43 -4.36
CA PHE A 117 12.83 -5.36 -3.81
C PHE A 117 13.33 -6.34 -4.87
N PHE A 118 12.43 -6.92 -5.65
CA PHE A 118 12.78 -7.87 -6.71
C PHE A 118 13.66 -7.21 -7.79
N MET A 119 13.36 -5.96 -8.18
CA MET A 119 14.21 -5.21 -9.11
C MET A 119 15.61 -4.97 -8.54
N ALA A 120 15.69 -4.51 -7.29
CA ALA A 120 16.97 -4.28 -6.62
C ALA A 120 17.77 -5.58 -6.46
N GLN A 121 17.12 -6.70 -6.15
CA GLN A 121 17.74 -8.04 -6.08
C GLN A 121 18.38 -8.45 -7.40
N LYS A 122 17.69 -8.25 -8.53
CA LYS A 122 18.26 -8.54 -9.87
C LYS A 122 19.55 -7.75 -10.10
N LEU A 123 19.59 -6.46 -9.73
CA LEU A 123 20.78 -5.63 -9.88
C LEU A 123 21.92 -6.10 -8.99
N PHE A 124 21.66 -6.48 -7.73
CA PHE A 124 22.69 -7.04 -6.85
C PHE A 124 23.29 -8.35 -7.40
N LEU A 125 22.45 -9.22 -7.97
CA LEU A 125 22.93 -10.45 -8.62
C LEU A 125 23.83 -10.15 -9.82
N GLN A 126 23.52 -9.13 -10.63
CA GLN A 126 24.37 -8.68 -11.74
C GLN A 126 25.70 -8.09 -11.24
N CYS A 127 25.72 -7.55 -10.01
CA CYS A 127 26.95 -7.07 -9.35
C CYS A 127 27.77 -8.19 -8.69
N GLY A 128 27.35 -9.48 -8.82
CA GLY A 128 28.09 -10.61 -8.28
C GLY A 128 27.72 -11.03 -6.86
N PHE A 129 26.67 -10.44 -6.26
CA PHE A 129 26.15 -10.94 -4.99
C PHE A 129 25.47 -12.30 -5.16
N SER A 130 25.60 -13.17 -4.18
CA SER A 130 24.74 -14.37 -4.09
C SER A 130 23.30 -13.97 -3.74
N MET A 131 22.34 -14.85 -4.01
CA MET A 131 20.93 -14.64 -3.65
C MET A 131 20.77 -14.38 -2.15
N GLN A 132 21.49 -15.12 -1.30
CA GLN A 132 21.45 -14.94 0.15
C GLN A 132 21.97 -13.57 0.55
N GLN A 133 23.14 -13.16 0.04
CA GLN A 133 23.70 -11.84 0.32
C GLN A 133 22.78 -10.71 -0.14
N ALA A 134 22.22 -10.82 -1.35
CA ALA A 134 21.29 -9.81 -1.87
C ALA A 134 20.07 -9.66 -0.93
N ASN A 135 19.46 -10.77 -0.49
CA ASN A 135 18.31 -10.73 0.41
C ASN A 135 18.66 -10.09 1.77
N GLU A 136 19.79 -10.48 2.36
CA GLU A 136 20.20 -9.97 3.67
C GLU A 136 20.49 -8.47 3.62
N GLU A 137 21.24 -8.00 2.62
CA GLU A 137 21.64 -6.59 2.55
C GLU A 137 20.48 -5.69 2.11
N LEU A 138 19.62 -6.14 1.20
CA LEU A 138 18.39 -5.42 0.87
C LEU A 138 17.46 -5.28 2.08
N TYR A 139 17.29 -6.36 2.86
CA TYR A 139 16.50 -6.30 4.08
C TYR A 139 17.05 -5.27 5.06
N ARG A 140 18.36 -5.27 5.32
CA ARG A 140 18.99 -4.32 6.26
C ARG A 140 18.82 -2.88 5.80
N LEU A 141 19.07 -2.63 4.50
CA LEU A 141 18.93 -1.30 3.91
C LEU A 141 17.49 -0.78 4.01
N ALA A 142 16.53 -1.60 3.61
CA ALA A 142 15.13 -1.21 3.60
C ALA A 142 14.58 -1.05 5.02
N LYS A 143 14.94 -1.94 5.95
CA LYS A 143 14.53 -1.81 7.35
C LYS A 143 14.99 -0.47 7.94
N GLY A 144 16.24 -0.09 7.75
CA GLY A 144 16.75 1.20 8.23
C GLY A 144 16.01 2.38 7.60
N ASN A 145 15.69 2.30 6.29
CA ASN A 145 14.92 3.34 5.62
C ASN A 145 13.48 3.42 6.14
N LEU A 146 12.81 2.29 6.36
CA LEU A 146 11.45 2.26 6.93
C LEU A 146 11.41 2.82 8.36
N GLU A 147 12.41 2.52 9.19
CA GLU A 147 12.56 3.10 10.53
C GLU A 147 12.71 4.64 10.46
N ASN A 148 13.51 5.14 9.51
CA ASN A 148 13.66 6.58 9.28
C ASN A 148 12.36 7.23 8.80
N ILE A 149 11.64 6.59 7.86
CA ILE A 149 10.34 7.07 7.38
C ILE A 149 9.32 7.12 8.53
N HIS A 150 9.31 6.10 9.38
CA HIS A 150 8.44 6.08 10.56
C HIS A 150 8.73 7.21 11.54
N ALA A 151 10.02 7.50 11.76
CA ALA A 151 10.45 8.51 12.72
C ALA A 151 10.33 9.95 12.22
N GLN A 152 10.56 10.21 10.93
CA GLN A 152 10.76 11.55 10.37
C GLN A 152 9.83 11.88 9.20
N GLY A 153 9.01 10.93 8.76
CA GLY A 153 8.21 11.02 7.53
C GLY A 153 9.05 10.91 6.25
N CYS A 154 8.37 10.89 5.10
CA CYS A 154 9.04 10.72 3.80
C CYS A 154 10.04 11.84 3.49
N ALA A 155 9.66 13.09 3.72
CA ALA A 155 10.55 14.23 3.45
C ALA A 155 11.79 14.22 4.36
N GLY A 156 11.63 13.98 5.66
CA GLY A 156 12.75 13.93 6.61
C GLY A 156 13.73 12.80 6.31
N SER A 157 13.25 11.64 5.90
CA SER A 157 14.05 10.43 5.65
C SER A 157 14.74 10.42 4.28
N LEU A 158 14.24 11.18 3.29
CA LEU A 158 14.80 11.15 1.94
C LEU A 158 16.25 11.60 1.91
N THR A 159 17.09 10.78 1.29
CA THR A 159 18.51 11.04 1.00
C THR A 159 18.83 10.61 -0.44
N GLY A 160 20.09 10.79 -0.85
CA GLY A 160 20.57 10.27 -2.13
C GLY A 160 20.62 11.30 -3.26
N PRO A 161 20.88 10.85 -4.51
CA PRO A 161 21.21 11.75 -5.61
C PRO A 161 20.05 12.64 -6.03
N VAL A 162 18.79 12.15 -6.00
CA VAL A 162 17.62 12.95 -6.34
C VAL A 162 17.43 14.07 -5.30
N GLU A 163 17.52 13.74 -4.02
CA GLU A 163 17.41 14.73 -2.93
C GLU A 163 18.47 15.83 -3.06
N ARG A 164 19.71 15.47 -3.44
CA ARG A 164 20.81 16.45 -3.62
C ARG A 164 20.79 17.19 -4.95
N GLY A 165 19.94 16.82 -5.90
CA GLY A 165 19.96 17.37 -7.26
C GLY A 165 21.14 16.88 -8.11
N ASP A 166 21.72 15.71 -7.81
CA ASP A 166 22.89 15.14 -8.48
C ASP A 166 22.51 14.49 -9.83
N LYS A 167 22.35 15.33 -10.84
CA LYS A 167 22.03 14.95 -12.21
C LYS A 167 22.98 13.89 -12.76
N ASN A 168 24.29 14.01 -12.50
CA ASN A 168 25.27 13.11 -13.08
C ASN A 168 25.14 11.70 -12.55
N THR A 169 24.88 11.52 -11.25
CA THR A 169 24.66 10.20 -10.67
C THR A 169 23.36 9.60 -11.18
N VAL A 170 22.29 10.39 -11.26
CA VAL A 170 21.00 9.91 -11.78
C VAL A 170 21.14 9.45 -13.24
N GLN A 171 21.83 10.23 -14.09
CA GLN A 171 22.06 9.85 -15.48
C GLN A 171 22.83 8.52 -15.58
N LYS A 172 23.89 8.33 -14.79
CA LYS A 172 24.64 7.04 -14.76
C LYS A 172 23.75 5.86 -14.34
N HIS A 173 22.83 6.06 -13.39
CA HIS A 173 21.87 5.02 -13.05
C HIS A 173 21.00 4.68 -14.26
N MET A 174 20.45 5.70 -14.92
CA MET A 174 19.61 5.52 -16.12
C MET A 174 20.31 4.81 -17.26
N ASP A 175 21.62 5.09 -17.46
CA ASP A 175 22.43 4.49 -18.52
C ASP A 175 22.79 3.02 -18.22
N ALA A 176 22.83 2.64 -16.95
CA ALA A 176 23.14 1.29 -16.50
C ALA A 176 21.94 0.33 -16.48
N LEU A 177 20.71 0.86 -16.54
CA LEU A 177 19.48 0.07 -16.45
C LEU A 177 18.97 -0.33 -17.84
N ASP A 178 18.41 -1.54 -17.95
CA ASP A 178 17.63 -1.95 -19.13
C ASP A 178 16.32 -1.13 -19.23
N ALA A 179 15.64 -1.25 -20.37
CA ALA A 179 14.47 -0.41 -20.66
C ALA A 179 13.35 -0.56 -19.63
N ASP A 180 13.06 -1.77 -19.18
CA ASP A 180 11.96 -2.05 -18.23
C ASP A 180 12.30 -1.52 -16.84
N MET A 181 13.51 -1.77 -16.35
CA MET A 181 13.98 -1.23 -15.08
C MET A 181 14.10 0.29 -15.10
N LYS A 182 14.52 0.88 -16.22
CA LYS A 182 14.61 2.31 -16.41
C LYS A 182 13.26 2.99 -16.28
N ASN A 183 12.22 2.45 -16.89
CA ASN A 183 10.85 2.98 -16.76
C ASN A 183 10.37 2.93 -15.31
N ALA A 184 10.54 1.82 -14.63
CA ALA A 184 10.16 1.69 -13.22
C ALA A 184 10.97 2.64 -12.31
N TYR A 185 12.27 2.80 -12.57
CA TYR A 185 13.12 3.75 -11.86
C TYR A 185 12.64 5.19 -12.05
N LEU A 186 12.31 5.58 -13.29
CA LEU A 186 11.82 6.92 -13.62
C LEU A 186 10.52 7.25 -12.89
N GLU A 187 9.54 6.34 -12.90
CA GLU A 187 8.25 6.60 -12.22
C GLU A 187 8.44 6.77 -10.70
N ASN A 188 9.31 5.97 -10.09
CA ASN A 188 9.65 6.18 -8.68
C ASN A 188 10.45 7.49 -8.46
N ALA A 189 11.37 7.84 -9.36
CA ALA A 189 12.18 9.04 -9.25
C ALA A 189 11.35 10.33 -9.34
N LYS A 190 10.25 10.36 -10.09
CA LYS A 190 9.28 11.46 -10.09
C LYS A 190 8.71 11.71 -8.70
N GLN A 191 8.33 10.64 -7.98
CA GLN A 191 7.83 10.76 -6.60
C GLN A 191 8.92 11.21 -5.64
N LEU A 192 10.16 10.71 -5.81
CA LEU A 192 11.31 11.18 -5.01
C LEU A 192 11.60 12.66 -5.25
N LEU A 193 11.42 13.16 -6.49
CA LEU A 193 11.59 14.58 -6.80
C LEU A 193 10.55 15.44 -6.09
N GLU A 194 9.29 15.04 -6.09
CA GLU A 194 8.24 15.75 -5.36
C GLU A 194 8.56 15.85 -3.86
N ILE A 195 9.02 14.75 -3.26
CA ILE A 195 9.46 14.74 -1.85
C ILE A 195 10.69 15.63 -1.62
N ALA A 196 11.64 15.61 -2.57
CA ALA A 196 12.86 16.43 -2.48
C ALA A 196 12.55 17.94 -2.54
N GLU A 197 11.59 18.34 -3.39
CA GLU A 197 11.11 19.72 -3.48
C GLU A 197 10.40 20.18 -2.20
N GLN A 198 9.60 19.31 -1.58
CA GLN A 198 9.00 19.58 -0.28
C GLN A 198 10.03 19.72 0.83
N LYS A 199 11.08 18.90 0.81
CA LYS A 199 12.15 18.92 1.79
C LYS A 199 13.05 20.16 1.67
N ASN A 200 13.36 20.58 0.45
CA ASN A 200 14.31 21.65 0.15
C ASN A 200 13.68 22.66 -0.83
N PRO A 201 12.72 23.50 -0.38
CA PRO A 201 11.96 24.39 -1.27
C PRO A 201 12.83 25.44 -1.99
N ASP A 202 13.97 25.78 -1.44
CA ASP A 202 14.90 26.77 -2.00
C ASP A 202 15.93 26.15 -2.96
N ARG A 203 15.94 24.83 -3.14
CA ARG A 203 16.90 24.16 -4.04
C ARG A 203 16.35 24.09 -5.45
N ASP A 204 17.22 24.40 -6.42
CA ASP A 204 16.88 24.24 -7.83
C ASP A 204 16.95 22.78 -8.28
N TYR A 205 15.81 22.25 -8.75
CA TYR A 205 15.67 20.89 -9.31
C TYR A 205 15.36 20.90 -10.81
N ALA A 206 15.53 22.01 -11.54
CA ALA A 206 15.21 22.10 -12.96
C ALA A 206 15.86 20.98 -13.78
N ALA A 207 17.15 20.70 -13.53
CA ALA A 207 17.88 19.63 -14.20
C ALA A 207 17.32 18.22 -13.92
N MET A 208 16.69 17.98 -12.76
CA MET A 208 16.01 16.72 -12.45
C MET A 208 14.70 16.62 -13.18
N ARG A 209 13.94 17.72 -13.26
CA ARG A 209 12.68 17.75 -14.03
C ARG A 209 12.92 17.44 -15.50
N GLU A 210 13.97 17.98 -16.11
CA GLU A 210 14.34 17.67 -17.49
C GLU A 210 14.59 16.18 -17.73
N ILE A 211 15.19 15.46 -16.78
CA ILE A 211 15.45 14.01 -16.90
C ILE A 211 14.17 13.21 -16.72
N PHE A 212 13.38 13.54 -15.69
CA PHE A 212 12.25 12.70 -15.29
C PHE A 212 10.96 13.02 -16.05
N MET A 213 10.83 14.24 -16.55
CA MET A 213 9.66 14.74 -17.27
C MET A 213 10.14 15.56 -18.50
N PRO A 214 10.79 14.87 -19.48
CA PRO A 214 11.23 15.59 -20.67
C PRO A 214 10.00 16.25 -21.32
N THR A 215 10.08 17.56 -21.56
CA THR A 215 9.10 18.27 -22.37
C THR A 215 9.08 17.61 -23.75
N GLU A 216 7.95 17.06 -24.17
CA GLU A 216 7.77 16.65 -25.56
C GLU A 216 8.06 17.88 -26.41
N ILE A 217 9.21 17.88 -27.09
CA ILE A 217 9.49 18.87 -28.13
C ILE A 217 8.52 18.51 -29.24
N GLY A 218 7.44 19.31 -29.35
CA GLY A 218 6.42 19.11 -30.38
C GLY A 218 7.10 19.04 -31.76
N GLU A 219 6.82 17.94 -32.45
CA GLU A 219 7.10 17.81 -33.89
C GLU A 219 6.22 18.77 -34.69
#